data_f33d119ad6c175b8183c26c998a65f49
#
_entry.id   f33d119ad6c175b8183c26c998a65f49
#
_cell.length_a   1.000
_cell.length_b   1.000
_cell.length_c   1.000
_cell.angle_alpha   90.00
_cell.angle_beta   90.00
_cell.angle_gamma   90.00
#
_symmetry.space_group_name_H-M   'P 1'
#
loop_
_entity.id
_entity.type
_entity.pdbx_description
1 polymer ?
#
loop_
_entity_poly.entity_id
_entity_poly.type
_entity_poly.pdbx_seq_one_letter_code
_entity_poly.pdbx_strand_id
1 'polypeptide(L)'
;TIVLPEVAPKNKIDKIKENKAEVIIKGKTYDDASHYAHILAKEKNYVYIPSFNDLDIIAGNGSIGLEILEEVPQAQMIICPIGGGGGISGVSLAAKQLKSDIKIVGVEAEKAPSMLKSIEADKIIELNTADTFADGIAVRKPGEINFKIVKKYVDSLVLVSDREIKSAIYILAKEAKIIAEGAGAASVAALLFKKIDTKNISRIVCMISGGNIDVDMLKDILNEFSS
;
A
#
# COMPACT_ATOMS: atom_id res chain seq x y z
N THR A 1 -11.35 0.42 -19.49
CA THR A 1 -10.33 1.44 -19.80
C THR A 1 -9.52 1.75 -18.56
N ILE A 2 -8.20 1.74 -18.65
CA ILE A 2 -7.26 2.07 -17.57
C ILE A 2 -6.44 3.28 -17.98
N VAL A 3 -6.42 4.31 -17.16
CA VAL A 3 -5.59 5.50 -17.37
C VAL A 3 -4.36 5.43 -16.48
N LEU A 4 -3.18 5.61 -17.07
CA LEU A 4 -1.90 5.52 -16.38
C LEU A 4 -1.05 6.76 -16.67
N PRO A 5 -0.19 7.20 -15.74
CA PRO A 5 0.78 8.26 -16.01
C PRO A 5 1.92 7.78 -16.93
N GLU A 6 2.64 8.71 -17.54
CA GLU A 6 3.77 8.44 -18.44
C GLU A 6 4.91 7.65 -17.76
N VAL A 7 5.05 7.79 -16.44
CA VAL A 7 6.05 7.11 -15.63
C VAL A 7 5.66 5.69 -15.21
N ALA A 8 4.49 5.20 -15.64
CA ALA A 8 4.04 3.86 -15.25
C ALA A 8 5.00 2.77 -15.79
N PRO A 9 5.37 1.78 -14.96
CA PRO A 9 6.26 0.70 -15.36
C PRO A 9 5.71 -0.09 -16.56
N LYS A 10 6.61 -0.42 -17.52
CA LYS A 10 6.23 -1.11 -18.75
C LYS A 10 5.57 -2.47 -18.49
N ASN A 11 6.08 -3.24 -17.53
CA ASN A 11 5.50 -4.52 -17.13
C ASN A 11 4.04 -4.40 -16.65
N LYS A 12 3.70 -3.31 -15.95
CA LYS A 12 2.32 -3.02 -15.53
C LYS A 12 1.42 -2.74 -16.73
N ILE A 13 1.91 -1.92 -17.70
CA ILE A 13 1.17 -1.60 -18.92
C ILE A 13 0.93 -2.86 -19.75
N ASP A 14 1.94 -3.71 -19.91
CA ASP A 14 1.86 -4.93 -20.70
C ASP A 14 0.85 -5.92 -20.08
N LYS A 15 0.90 -6.14 -18.78
CA LYS A 15 -0.10 -6.98 -18.07
C LYS A 15 -1.54 -6.48 -18.20
N ILE A 16 -1.75 -5.17 -18.18
CA ILE A 16 -3.09 -4.59 -18.38
C ILE A 16 -3.59 -4.88 -19.79
N LYS A 17 -2.72 -4.75 -20.81
CA LYS A 17 -3.05 -5.06 -22.21
C LYS A 17 -3.30 -6.54 -22.45
N GLU A 18 -2.54 -7.43 -21.81
CA GLU A 18 -2.77 -8.88 -21.85
C GLU A 18 -4.18 -9.25 -21.36
N ASN A 19 -4.70 -8.52 -20.38
CA ASN A 19 -6.08 -8.66 -19.92
C ASN A 19 -7.13 -7.95 -20.81
N LYS A 20 -6.74 -7.55 -22.04
CA LYS A 20 -7.61 -6.93 -23.04
C LYS A 20 -8.24 -5.61 -22.60
N ALA A 21 -7.69 -4.94 -21.60
CA ALA A 21 -8.12 -3.61 -21.22
C ALA A 21 -7.54 -2.55 -22.16
N GLU A 22 -8.33 -1.54 -22.45
CA GLU A 22 -7.86 -0.32 -23.12
C GLU A 22 -6.94 0.44 -22.18
N VAL A 23 -5.74 0.83 -22.65
CA VAL A 23 -4.77 1.60 -21.87
C VAL A 23 -4.60 2.99 -22.48
N ILE A 24 -4.81 4.01 -21.67
CA ILE A 24 -4.55 5.40 -22.01
C ILE A 24 -3.42 5.93 -21.14
N ILE A 25 -2.33 6.36 -21.76
CA ILE A 25 -1.22 7.01 -21.08
C ILE A 25 -1.45 8.52 -21.09
N LYS A 26 -1.60 9.12 -19.90
CA LYS A 26 -1.90 10.55 -19.77
C LYS A 26 -1.38 11.15 -18.48
N GLY A 27 -0.62 12.25 -18.64
CA GLY A 27 -0.05 13.01 -17.52
C GLY A 27 1.24 12.42 -16.97
N LYS A 28 1.93 13.22 -16.16
CA LYS A 28 3.24 12.85 -15.59
C LYS A 28 3.12 12.15 -14.22
N THR A 29 2.02 12.40 -13.51
CA THR A 29 1.79 11.91 -12.16
C THR A 29 0.51 11.06 -12.10
N TYR A 30 0.36 10.31 -11.00
CA TYR A 30 -0.89 9.62 -10.69
C TYR A 30 -2.08 10.60 -10.66
N ASP A 31 -1.89 11.78 -10.08
CA ASP A 31 -2.96 12.78 -9.95
C ASP A 31 -3.41 13.31 -11.31
N ASP A 32 -2.47 13.54 -12.25
CA ASP A 32 -2.80 13.92 -13.62
C ASP A 32 -3.62 12.83 -14.34
N ALA A 33 -3.19 11.58 -14.22
CA ALA A 33 -3.90 10.44 -14.81
C ALA A 33 -5.30 10.27 -14.20
N SER A 34 -5.43 10.39 -12.88
CA SER A 34 -6.69 10.32 -12.16
C SER A 34 -7.65 11.45 -12.59
N HIS A 35 -7.15 12.67 -12.69
CA HIS A 35 -7.94 13.81 -13.17
C HIS A 35 -8.48 13.58 -14.58
N TYR A 36 -7.62 13.11 -15.49
CA TYR A 36 -8.04 12.77 -16.85
C TYR A 36 -9.06 11.63 -16.88
N ALA A 37 -8.87 10.60 -16.03
CA ALA A 37 -9.82 9.49 -15.93
C ALA A 37 -11.22 9.94 -15.50
N HIS A 38 -11.32 10.91 -14.57
CA HIS A 38 -12.59 11.52 -14.19
C HIS A 38 -13.27 12.27 -15.35
N ILE A 39 -12.51 13.01 -16.14
CA ILE A 39 -13.04 13.71 -17.33
C ILE A 39 -13.55 12.69 -18.34
N LEU A 40 -12.74 11.69 -18.66
CA LEU A 40 -13.09 10.64 -19.62
C LEU A 40 -14.34 9.86 -19.18
N ALA A 41 -14.46 9.55 -17.90
CA ALA A 41 -15.61 8.85 -17.36
C ALA A 41 -16.92 9.64 -17.59
N LYS A 42 -16.88 10.96 -17.38
CA LYS A 42 -18.03 11.86 -17.65
C LYS A 42 -18.35 11.92 -19.15
N GLU A 43 -17.34 12.10 -20.01
CA GLU A 43 -17.51 12.21 -21.46
C GLU A 43 -18.07 10.93 -22.10
N LYS A 44 -17.62 9.78 -21.61
CA LYS A 44 -17.99 8.46 -22.13
C LYS A 44 -19.14 7.79 -21.39
N ASN A 45 -19.66 8.42 -20.34
CA ASN A 45 -20.65 7.84 -19.43
C ASN A 45 -20.18 6.50 -18.83
N TYR A 46 -18.90 6.45 -18.44
CA TYR A 46 -18.30 5.29 -17.77
C TYR A 46 -18.47 5.38 -16.25
N VAL A 47 -18.53 4.23 -15.59
CA VAL A 47 -18.40 4.17 -14.13
C VAL A 47 -16.92 4.34 -13.78
N TYR A 48 -16.60 5.38 -13.02
CA TYR A 48 -15.25 5.57 -12.50
C TYR A 48 -15.04 4.73 -11.25
N ILE A 49 -13.99 3.92 -11.26
CA ILE A 49 -13.58 3.10 -10.11
C ILE A 49 -12.27 3.70 -9.58
N PRO A 50 -12.28 4.36 -8.41
CA PRO A 50 -11.08 4.93 -7.82
C PRO A 50 -10.14 3.86 -7.26
N SER A 51 -8.88 4.23 -7.03
CA SER A 51 -7.89 3.28 -6.53
C SER A 51 -8.03 3.02 -5.02
N PHE A 52 -8.60 3.94 -4.23
CA PHE A 52 -8.66 3.81 -2.77
C PHE A 52 -9.77 4.61 -2.07
N ASN A 53 -10.13 5.81 -2.53
CA ASN A 53 -11.01 6.73 -1.78
C ASN A 53 -12.49 6.48 -2.11
N ASP A 54 -12.97 5.29 -1.81
CA ASP A 54 -14.32 4.83 -2.12
C ASP A 54 -14.76 3.74 -1.12
N LEU A 55 -16.03 3.73 -0.72
CA LEU A 55 -16.54 2.80 0.29
C LEU A 55 -16.58 1.35 -0.20
N ASP A 56 -16.88 1.11 -1.47
CA ASP A 56 -16.92 -0.25 -2.02
C ASP A 56 -15.51 -0.82 -2.16
N ILE A 57 -14.54 0.03 -2.54
CA ILE A 57 -13.12 -0.35 -2.55
C ILE A 57 -12.62 -0.67 -1.14
N ILE A 58 -13.00 0.14 -0.15
CA ILE A 58 -12.64 -0.11 1.25
C ILE A 58 -13.30 -1.39 1.76
N ALA A 59 -14.58 -1.61 1.46
CA ALA A 59 -15.29 -2.82 1.84
C ALA A 59 -14.67 -4.07 1.21
N GLY A 60 -14.31 -4.01 -0.09
CA GLY A 60 -13.58 -5.09 -0.76
C GLY A 60 -12.25 -5.42 -0.09
N ASN A 61 -11.46 -4.41 0.29
CA ASN A 61 -10.23 -4.62 1.07
C ASN A 61 -10.48 -5.16 2.49
N GLY A 62 -11.67 -4.99 3.02
CA GLY A 62 -12.08 -5.56 4.31
C GLY A 62 -12.00 -7.08 4.35
N SER A 63 -12.19 -7.77 3.20
CA SER A 63 -12.07 -9.23 3.10
C SER A 63 -10.70 -9.73 3.58
N ILE A 64 -9.63 -8.97 3.34
CA ILE A 64 -8.27 -9.30 3.82
C ILE A 64 -8.25 -9.38 5.35
N GLY A 65 -8.88 -8.42 6.03
CA GLY A 65 -8.96 -8.42 7.50
C GLY A 65 -9.76 -9.60 8.05
N LEU A 66 -10.83 -10.00 7.34
CA LEU A 66 -11.64 -11.18 7.67
C LEU A 66 -10.80 -12.45 7.52
N GLU A 67 -10.18 -12.65 6.36
CA GLU A 67 -9.33 -13.82 6.05
C GLU A 67 -8.16 -13.94 7.03
N ILE A 68 -7.49 -12.83 7.38
CA ILE A 68 -6.42 -12.85 8.39
C ILE A 68 -6.91 -13.40 9.73
N LEU A 69 -8.07 -12.96 10.20
CA LEU A 69 -8.59 -13.41 11.50
C LEU A 69 -9.23 -14.79 11.45
N GLU A 70 -9.69 -15.24 10.30
CA GLU A 70 -10.12 -16.61 10.07
C GLU A 70 -8.92 -17.58 10.12
N GLU A 71 -7.81 -17.26 9.45
CA GLU A 71 -6.62 -18.10 9.39
C GLU A 71 -5.77 -17.99 10.67
N VAL A 72 -5.72 -16.82 11.29
CA VAL A 72 -4.91 -16.54 12.48
C VAL A 72 -5.77 -15.88 13.58
N PRO A 73 -6.73 -16.59 14.19
CA PRO A 73 -7.64 -15.99 15.19
C PRO A 73 -6.92 -15.41 16.41
N GLN A 74 -5.73 -15.91 16.72
CA GLN A 74 -4.89 -15.43 17.81
C GLN A 74 -3.99 -14.24 17.43
N ALA A 75 -4.11 -13.66 16.23
CA ALA A 75 -3.37 -12.47 15.84
C ALA A 75 -3.60 -11.34 16.85
N GLN A 76 -2.53 -10.71 17.29
CA GLN A 76 -2.54 -9.59 18.23
C GLN A 76 -2.20 -8.26 17.53
N MET A 77 -1.52 -8.34 16.38
CA MET A 77 -1.13 -7.18 15.58
C MET A 77 -1.21 -7.51 14.10
N ILE A 78 -1.72 -6.58 13.30
CA ILE A 78 -1.63 -6.60 11.83
C ILE A 78 -0.85 -5.37 11.39
N ILE A 79 0.15 -5.57 10.53
CA ILE A 79 0.98 -4.52 9.96
C ILE A 79 0.62 -4.40 8.48
N CYS A 80 0.18 -3.22 8.04
CA CYS A 80 -0.29 -2.96 6.68
C CYS A 80 0.50 -1.83 6.01
N PRO A 81 0.88 -1.95 4.73
CA PRO A 81 1.43 -0.84 3.97
C PRO A 81 0.35 0.21 3.68
N ILE A 82 0.74 1.48 3.62
CA ILE A 82 -0.15 2.61 3.32
C ILE A 82 0.38 3.40 2.12
N GLY A 83 -0.45 3.51 1.08
CA GLY A 83 -0.39 4.56 0.09
C GLY A 83 -1.55 5.53 0.31
N GLY A 84 -2.59 5.50 -0.52
CA GLY A 84 -3.81 6.32 -0.34
C GLY A 84 -4.72 5.90 0.83
N GLY A 85 -4.44 4.76 1.47
CA GLY A 85 -5.10 4.29 2.67
C GLY A 85 -6.24 3.28 2.44
N GLY A 86 -6.55 2.86 1.19
CA GLY A 86 -7.67 1.94 0.90
C GLY A 86 -7.54 0.59 1.59
N GLY A 87 -6.37 -0.06 1.44
CA GLY A 87 -6.11 -1.38 2.01
C GLY A 87 -6.21 -1.39 3.54
N ILE A 88 -5.45 -0.51 4.20
CA ILE A 88 -5.47 -0.45 5.67
C ILE A 88 -6.84 -0.02 6.23
N SER A 89 -7.59 0.82 5.51
CA SER A 89 -8.95 1.21 5.92
C SER A 89 -9.87 -0.01 5.97
N GLY A 90 -9.87 -0.84 4.93
CA GLY A 90 -10.67 -2.05 4.89
C GLY A 90 -10.24 -3.05 5.97
N VAL A 91 -8.94 -3.36 6.04
CA VAL A 91 -8.39 -4.29 7.04
C VAL A 91 -8.69 -3.83 8.46
N SER A 92 -8.46 -2.55 8.78
CA SER A 92 -8.67 -2.04 10.14
C SER A 92 -10.14 -2.07 10.55
N LEU A 93 -11.06 -1.68 9.65
CA LEU A 93 -12.49 -1.75 9.91
C LEU A 93 -12.93 -3.18 10.19
N ALA A 94 -12.60 -4.13 9.32
CA ALA A 94 -12.99 -5.53 9.46
C ALA A 94 -12.37 -6.15 10.72
N ALA A 95 -11.06 -5.98 10.92
CA ALA A 95 -10.36 -6.58 12.04
C ALA A 95 -10.83 -6.04 13.39
N LYS A 96 -11.00 -4.71 13.53
CA LYS A 96 -11.47 -4.09 14.79
C LYS A 96 -12.92 -4.43 15.13
N GLN A 97 -13.77 -4.73 14.13
CA GLN A 97 -15.15 -5.19 14.40
C GLN A 97 -15.17 -6.62 14.97
N LEU A 98 -14.28 -7.49 14.50
CA LEU A 98 -14.20 -8.87 14.98
C LEU A 98 -13.38 -9.01 16.26
N LYS A 99 -12.34 -8.20 16.41
CA LYS A 99 -11.39 -8.25 17.52
C LYS A 99 -10.96 -6.82 17.88
N SER A 100 -11.70 -6.19 18.79
CA SER A 100 -11.53 -4.76 19.11
C SER A 100 -10.17 -4.40 19.70
N ASP A 101 -9.50 -5.36 20.36
CA ASP A 101 -8.18 -5.22 20.99
C ASP A 101 -6.99 -5.47 20.05
N ILE A 102 -7.24 -5.95 18.80
CA ILE A 102 -6.16 -6.17 17.83
C ILE A 102 -5.45 -4.85 17.49
N LYS A 103 -4.13 -4.86 17.47
CA LYS A 103 -3.34 -3.69 17.07
C LYS A 103 -3.22 -3.61 15.56
N ILE A 104 -3.48 -2.43 15.00
CA ILE A 104 -3.29 -2.16 13.58
C ILE A 104 -2.18 -1.12 13.42
N VAL A 105 -1.14 -1.48 12.69
CA VAL A 105 0.00 -0.59 12.41
C VAL A 105 0.08 -0.32 10.92
N GLY A 106 0.12 0.95 10.57
CA GLY A 106 0.33 1.39 9.20
C GLY A 106 1.80 1.68 8.92
N VAL A 107 2.24 1.36 7.70
CA VAL A 107 3.62 1.58 7.28
C VAL A 107 3.64 2.41 5.99
N GLU A 108 4.32 3.54 6.02
CA GLU A 108 4.57 4.37 4.84
C GLU A 108 6.06 4.40 4.50
N ALA A 109 6.38 4.67 3.24
CA ALA A 109 7.74 5.01 2.86
C ALA A 109 8.13 6.39 3.40
N GLU A 110 9.36 6.55 3.92
CA GLU A 110 9.86 7.83 4.46
C GLU A 110 9.75 9.00 3.48
N LYS A 111 9.82 8.71 2.17
CA LYS A 111 9.70 9.71 1.11
C LYS A 111 8.27 9.98 0.64
N ALA A 112 7.28 9.24 1.19
CA ALA A 112 5.87 9.41 0.87
C ALA A 112 4.96 9.33 2.11
N PRO A 113 5.24 10.07 3.21
CA PRO A 113 4.52 9.96 4.49
C PRO A 113 3.25 10.82 4.49
N SER A 114 2.39 10.68 3.49
CA SER A 114 1.23 11.56 3.31
C SER A 114 0.15 11.35 4.37
N MET A 115 -0.09 10.11 4.78
CA MET A 115 -1.06 9.78 5.81
C MET A 115 -0.56 10.20 7.20
N LEU A 116 0.69 9.89 7.54
CA LEU A 116 1.29 10.27 8.83
C LEU A 116 1.24 11.79 9.03
N LYS A 117 1.72 12.56 8.04
CA LYS A 117 1.66 14.02 8.11
C LYS A 117 0.23 14.57 8.21
N SER A 118 -0.71 13.89 7.56
CA SER A 118 -2.12 14.26 7.65
C SER A 118 -2.69 14.00 9.05
N ILE A 119 -2.34 12.86 9.67
CA ILE A 119 -2.76 12.54 11.05
C ILE A 119 -2.15 13.52 12.04
N GLU A 120 -0.85 13.82 11.94
CA GLU A 120 -0.15 14.79 12.80
C GLU A 120 -0.73 16.20 12.70
N ALA A 121 -1.12 16.62 11.48
CA ALA A 121 -1.70 17.94 11.22
C ALA A 121 -3.21 18.02 11.48
N ASP A 122 -3.86 16.89 11.77
CA ASP A 122 -5.32 16.74 11.89
C ASP A 122 -6.12 17.23 10.67
N LYS A 123 -5.48 17.19 9.50
CA LYS A 123 -6.07 17.55 8.21
C LYS A 123 -5.30 16.88 7.07
N ILE A 124 -5.95 16.72 5.94
CA ILE A 124 -5.28 16.16 4.77
C ILE A 124 -4.15 17.08 4.30
N ILE A 125 -2.94 16.50 4.24
CA ILE A 125 -1.73 17.12 3.69
C ILE A 125 -1.43 16.49 2.34
N GLU A 126 -1.18 17.32 1.35
CA GLU A 126 -0.65 16.90 0.06
C GLU A 126 0.86 17.18 0.03
N LEU A 127 1.64 16.14 -0.27
CA LEU A 127 3.09 16.24 -0.39
C LEU A 127 3.47 16.85 -1.75
N ASN A 128 4.58 17.57 -1.80
CA ASN A 128 5.14 18.05 -3.06
C ASN A 128 5.59 16.89 -3.96
N THR A 129 6.18 15.85 -3.36
CA THR A 129 6.69 14.66 -4.05
C THR A 129 6.39 13.40 -3.23
N ALA A 130 6.42 12.25 -3.88
CA ALA A 130 6.39 10.91 -3.26
C ALA A 130 7.43 10.04 -3.97
N ASP A 131 8.72 10.39 -3.78
CA ASP A 131 9.84 9.82 -4.53
C ASP A 131 10.42 8.58 -3.85
N THR A 132 9.67 7.49 -3.91
CA THR A 132 10.08 6.15 -3.47
C THR A 132 9.94 5.15 -4.60
N PHE A 133 10.81 4.13 -4.64
CA PHE A 133 10.69 3.03 -5.61
C PHE A 133 9.49 2.11 -5.32
N ALA A 134 8.94 2.16 -4.10
CA ALA A 134 7.75 1.41 -3.71
C ALA A 134 6.48 2.05 -4.29
N ASP A 135 6.30 1.95 -5.61
CA ASP A 135 5.29 2.65 -6.41
C ASP A 135 3.85 2.44 -5.91
N GLY A 136 3.53 1.25 -5.37
CA GLY A 136 2.22 0.94 -4.80
C GLY A 136 1.85 1.75 -3.55
N ILE A 137 2.83 2.38 -2.89
CA ILE A 137 2.63 3.27 -1.73
C ILE A 137 3.18 4.69 -1.96
N ALA A 138 3.60 5.03 -3.19
CA ALA A 138 4.07 6.35 -3.58
C ALA A 138 2.90 7.33 -3.80
N VAL A 139 2.19 7.69 -2.74
CA VAL A 139 0.98 8.51 -2.81
C VAL A 139 1.20 9.86 -2.13
N ARG A 140 0.96 10.95 -2.87
CA ARG A 140 1.15 12.32 -2.37
C ARG A 140 0.04 12.79 -1.45
N LYS A 141 -1.18 12.28 -1.62
CA LYS A 141 -2.36 12.72 -0.89
C LYS A 141 -3.22 11.53 -0.48
N PRO A 142 -3.51 11.32 0.81
CA PRO A 142 -4.40 10.26 1.24
C PRO A 142 -5.84 10.54 0.84
N GLY A 143 -6.66 9.47 0.73
CA GLY A 143 -8.10 9.61 0.52
C GLY A 143 -8.81 10.22 1.74
N GLU A 144 -9.82 11.04 1.51
CA GLU A 144 -10.56 11.71 2.59
C GLU A 144 -11.32 10.72 3.49
N ILE A 145 -11.93 9.71 2.89
CA ILE A 145 -12.62 8.65 3.63
C ILE A 145 -11.58 7.83 4.40
N ASN A 146 -10.48 7.49 3.73
CA ASN A 146 -9.40 6.70 4.31
C ASN A 146 -8.73 7.41 5.49
N PHE A 147 -8.46 8.71 5.39
CA PHE A 147 -7.92 9.52 6.49
C PHE A 147 -8.79 9.42 7.75
N LYS A 148 -10.11 9.56 7.63
CA LYS A 148 -11.05 9.47 8.75
C LYS A 148 -11.04 8.07 9.39
N ILE A 149 -10.96 7.02 8.57
CA ILE A 149 -10.92 5.64 9.03
C ILE A 149 -9.59 5.34 9.72
N VAL A 150 -8.46 5.69 9.09
CA VAL A 150 -7.12 5.49 9.66
C VAL A 150 -6.99 6.22 10.99
N LYS A 151 -7.40 7.49 11.07
CA LYS A 151 -7.40 8.26 12.32
C LYS A 151 -8.18 7.58 13.46
N LYS A 152 -9.23 6.84 13.13
CA LYS A 152 -10.12 6.22 14.13
C LYS A 152 -9.69 4.80 14.51
N TYR A 153 -9.18 4.01 13.57
CA TYR A 153 -9.05 2.56 13.74
C TYR A 153 -7.61 2.05 13.67
N VAL A 154 -6.64 2.88 13.28
CA VAL A 154 -5.22 2.51 13.22
C VAL A 154 -4.53 3.01 14.49
N ASP A 155 -3.82 2.11 15.16
CA ASP A 155 -3.21 2.42 16.47
C ASP A 155 -1.90 3.22 16.34
N SER A 156 -1.12 3.00 15.27
CA SER A 156 0.12 3.75 15.00
C SER A 156 0.51 3.71 13.53
N LEU A 157 1.31 4.71 13.14
CA LEU A 157 1.92 4.82 11.83
C LEU A 157 3.43 4.88 11.99
N VAL A 158 4.16 4.16 11.14
CA VAL A 158 5.63 4.14 11.14
C VAL A 158 6.17 4.31 9.73
N LEU A 159 7.42 4.76 9.65
CA LEU A 159 8.11 5.00 8.38
C LEU A 159 9.25 4.01 8.17
N VAL A 160 9.41 3.57 6.92
CA VAL A 160 10.52 2.74 6.47
C VAL A 160 11.23 3.40 5.29
N SER A 161 12.54 3.32 5.26
CA SER A 161 13.35 3.82 4.15
C SER A 161 13.31 2.85 2.96
N ASP A 162 13.62 3.36 1.77
CA ASP A 162 13.76 2.54 0.56
C ASP A 162 14.78 1.41 0.75
N ARG A 163 15.87 1.66 1.50
CA ARG A 163 16.88 0.63 1.79
C ARG A 163 16.34 -0.47 2.70
N GLU A 164 15.56 -0.13 3.71
CA GLU A 164 14.91 -1.10 4.60
C GLU A 164 13.90 -1.96 3.84
N ILE A 165 13.13 -1.35 2.92
CA ILE A 165 12.19 -2.07 2.06
C ILE A 165 12.94 -3.05 1.14
N LYS A 166 14.01 -2.61 0.47
CA LYS A 166 14.85 -3.48 -0.38
C LYS A 166 15.43 -4.65 0.41
N SER A 167 15.93 -4.40 1.63
CA SER A 167 16.41 -5.46 2.53
C SER A 167 15.30 -6.47 2.87
N ALA A 168 14.08 -6.00 3.10
CA ALA A 168 12.94 -6.89 3.36
C ALA A 168 12.57 -7.73 2.12
N ILE A 169 12.62 -7.17 0.91
CA ILE A 169 12.45 -7.93 -0.34
C ILE A 169 13.48 -9.06 -0.43
N TYR A 170 14.76 -8.74 -0.19
CA TYR A 170 15.84 -9.74 -0.18
C TYR A 170 15.57 -10.86 0.84
N ILE A 171 15.22 -10.51 2.06
CA ILE A 171 14.95 -11.49 3.13
C ILE A 171 13.75 -12.36 2.80
N LEU A 172 12.65 -11.78 2.30
CA LEU A 172 11.48 -12.53 1.86
C LEU A 172 11.82 -13.53 0.75
N ALA A 173 12.59 -13.11 -0.25
CA ALA A 173 13.02 -14.00 -1.34
C ALA A 173 13.96 -15.09 -0.83
N LYS A 174 14.94 -14.73 0.01
CA LYS A 174 15.96 -15.65 0.51
C LYS A 174 15.41 -16.68 1.51
N GLU A 175 14.68 -16.22 2.52
CA GLU A 175 14.28 -17.06 3.65
C GLU A 175 12.89 -17.67 3.46
N ALA A 176 11.92 -16.88 2.98
CA ALA A 176 10.52 -17.31 2.81
C ALA A 176 10.18 -17.81 1.41
N LYS A 177 11.05 -17.57 0.39
CA LYS A 177 10.79 -17.87 -1.02
C LYS A 177 9.59 -17.11 -1.57
N ILE A 178 9.34 -15.92 -1.03
CA ILE A 178 8.26 -15.03 -1.45
C ILE A 178 8.84 -13.88 -2.25
N ILE A 179 8.31 -13.66 -3.45
CA ILE A 179 8.62 -12.48 -4.25
C ILE A 179 7.62 -11.38 -3.89
N ALA A 180 8.13 -10.31 -3.29
CA ALA A 180 7.34 -9.13 -2.94
C ALA A 180 7.83 -7.91 -3.72
N GLU A 181 6.90 -7.03 -4.09
CA GLU A 181 7.22 -5.67 -4.58
C GLU A 181 7.50 -4.71 -3.40
N GLY A 182 7.95 -3.48 -3.69
CA GLY A 182 8.28 -2.51 -2.65
C GLY A 182 7.16 -2.26 -1.65
N ALA A 183 5.93 -2.03 -2.14
CA ALA A 183 4.76 -1.85 -1.29
C ALA A 183 4.47 -3.08 -0.43
N GLY A 184 4.56 -4.28 -1.03
CA GLY A 184 4.32 -5.55 -0.34
C GLY A 184 5.33 -5.87 0.76
N ALA A 185 6.57 -5.42 0.63
CA ALA A 185 7.63 -5.67 1.60
C ALA A 185 7.67 -4.66 2.77
N ALA A 186 6.96 -3.53 2.66
CA ALA A 186 7.05 -2.44 3.64
C ALA A 186 6.64 -2.88 5.07
N SER A 187 5.59 -3.70 5.19
CA SER A 187 5.14 -4.22 6.50
C SER A 187 6.21 -5.08 7.17
N VAL A 188 6.89 -5.92 6.39
CA VAL A 188 7.98 -6.78 6.86
C VAL A 188 9.21 -5.94 7.22
N ALA A 189 9.53 -4.90 6.43
CA ALA A 189 10.60 -3.96 6.74
C ALA A 189 10.40 -3.29 8.10
N ALA A 190 9.19 -2.81 8.40
CA ALA A 190 8.90 -2.18 9.68
C ALA A 190 9.15 -3.11 10.89
N LEU A 191 8.84 -4.39 10.74
CA LEU A 191 9.10 -5.39 11.78
C LEU A 191 10.59 -5.72 11.90
N LEU A 192 11.27 -6.00 10.79
CA LEU A 192 12.70 -6.37 10.76
C LEU A 192 13.59 -5.26 11.32
N PHE A 193 13.31 -4.02 11.00
CA PHE A 193 14.08 -2.86 11.45
C PHE A 193 13.56 -2.24 12.77
N LYS A 194 12.72 -2.99 13.51
CA LYS A 194 12.25 -2.63 14.85
C LYS A 194 11.60 -1.24 14.93
N LYS A 195 10.87 -0.84 13.88
CA LYS A 195 10.13 0.44 13.86
C LYS A 195 8.89 0.40 14.76
N ILE A 196 8.50 -0.78 15.22
CA ILE A 196 7.26 -1.04 15.96
C ILE A 196 7.63 -1.65 17.32
N ASP A 197 7.01 -1.17 18.38
CA ASP A 197 7.09 -1.82 19.69
C ASP A 197 6.26 -3.11 19.67
N THR A 198 6.95 -4.23 19.78
CA THR A 198 6.35 -5.58 19.82
C THR A 198 6.38 -6.21 21.21
N LYS A 199 6.66 -5.42 22.26
CA LYS A 199 6.70 -5.91 23.63
C LYS A 199 5.36 -6.52 24.02
N ASN A 200 5.38 -7.73 24.53
CA ASN A 200 4.20 -8.53 24.89
C ASN A 200 3.27 -8.91 23.74
N ILE A 201 3.76 -8.83 22.47
CA ILE A 201 3.03 -9.28 21.29
C ILE A 201 3.75 -10.48 20.70
N SER A 202 3.08 -11.62 20.64
CA SER A 202 3.65 -12.89 20.18
C SER A 202 3.12 -13.35 18.83
N ARG A 203 2.01 -12.78 18.35
CA ARG A 203 1.37 -13.14 17.09
C ARG A 203 1.13 -11.89 16.24
N ILE A 204 2.02 -11.71 15.26
CA ILE A 204 2.05 -10.56 14.36
C ILE A 204 1.82 -11.06 12.93
N VAL A 205 0.91 -10.40 12.22
CA VAL A 205 0.68 -10.63 10.79
C VAL A 205 1.22 -9.44 10.01
N CYS A 206 2.16 -9.70 9.08
CA CYS A 206 2.64 -8.70 8.12
C CYS A 206 1.91 -8.91 6.79
N MET A 207 1.14 -7.93 6.35
CA MET A 207 0.45 -7.99 5.07
C MET A 207 1.45 -7.78 3.93
N ILE A 208 1.63 -8.79 3.06
CA ILE A 208 2.38 -8.67 1.81
C ILE A 208 1.36 -8.41 0.69
N SER A 209 1.19 -7.14 0.35
CA SER A 209 0.09 -6.68 -0.51
C SER A 209 0.28 -6.93 -2.00
N GLY A 210 1.49 -7.29 -2.44
CA GLY A 210 1.78 -7.55 -3.86
C GLY A 210 3.18 -8.05 -4.13
N GLY A 211 3.36 -8.65 -5.32
CA GLY A 211 4.63 -9.20 -5.78
C GLY A 211 4.95 -8.84 -7.24
N ASN A 212 4.35 -7.79 -7.80
CA ASN A 212 4.55 -7.39 -9.19
C ASN A 212 5.80 -6.50 -9.36
N ILE A 213 6.93 -6.95 -8.82
CA ILE A 213 8.22 -6.29 -8.97
C ILE A 213 8.80 -6.54 -10.38
N ASP A 214 9.52 -5.53 -10.91
CA ASP A 214 10.31 -5.71 -12.14
C ASP A 214 11.46 -6.68 -11.88
N VAL A 215 11.71 -7.57 -12.86
CA VAL A 215 12.71 -8.65 -12.71
C VAL A 215 14.14 -8.11 -12.61
N ASP A 216 14.47 -7.06 -13.38
CA ASP A 216 15.81 -6.45 -13.31
C ASP A 216 15.98 -5.72 -11.96
N MET A 217 14.97 -5.01 -11.49
CA MET A 217 14.99 -4.43 -10.15
C MET A 217 15.16 -5.48 -9.06
N LEU A 218 14.44 -6.61 -9.14
CA LEU A 218 14.60 -7.71 -8.19
C LEU A 218 16.04 -8.25 -8.22
N LYS A 219 16.60 -8.48 -9.40
CA LYS A 219 17.97 -8.94 -9.57
C LYS A 219 18.97 -7.99 -8.93
N ASP A 220 18.81 -6.67 -9.15
CA ASP A 220 19.67 -5.66 -8.55
C ASP A 220 19.61 -5.67 -7.02
N ILE A 221 18.39 -5.78 -6.46
CA ILE A 221 18.20 -5.90 -5.01
C ILE A 221 18.86 -7.17 -4.46
N LEU A 222 18.67 -8.32 -5.12
CA LEU A 222 19.30 -9.56 -4.68
C LEU A 222 20.83 -9.48 -4.70
N ASN A 223 21.41 -8.84 -5.71
CA ASN A 223 22.87 -8.64 -5.78
C ASN A 223 23.36 -7.66 -4.70
N GLU A 224 22.63 -6.55 -4.42
CA GLU A 224 22.99 -5.55 -3.42
C GLU A 224 23.13 -6.15 -2.02
N PHE A 225 22.30 -7.13 -1.65
CA PHE A 225 22.24 -7.72 -0.31
C PHE A 225 22.83 -9.13 -0.20
N SER A 226 23.37 -9.71 -1.29
CA SER A 226 24.02 -11.03 -1.27
C SER A 226 25.49 -10.99 -0.84
N SER A 227 26.06 -9.79 -0.66
CA SER A 227 27.48 -9.54 -0.36
C SER A 227 27.79 -9.66 1.11
#